data_7316c61f18e4adea823f1e934e94d229
#
_entry.id   7316c61f18e4adea823f1e934e94d229
#
_cell.length_a   1.000
_cell.length_b   1.000
_cell.length_c   1.000
_cell.angle_alpha   90.00
_cell.angle_beta   90.00
_cell.angle_gamma   90.00
#
_symmetry.space_group_name_H-M   'P 1'
#
loop_
_entity.id
_entity.type
_entity.pdbx_description
1 polymer ?
#
loop_
_entity_poly.entity_id
_entity_poly.type
_entity_poly.pdbx_seq_one_letter_code
_entity_poly.pdbx_strand_id
1 'polypeptide(L)'
;MKQIKSFLKQIKPLYYLVKGRNFLNDSFYIDGQLKTKKEQQNGPSRTTIINYILSKFNRETVYLEIGVRNPKTNFNKINSHVKFGVDPGYAFKENPVDFKMTSDEFFNQLEQGNVLSSNIKFDVIFIDGSHLAEQVDKDIENALKYIKEDGFIVMHDCNPPTQWHAREEIDYTFSPAGTSWNGTTWKAFVKWRSSEDVTSCCIDADWGIGVLSPNKSVGNTIKFTNVFFEYNTFSKDRKRILNLIDFNDFKSLV
;
A
#
# COMPACT_ATOMS: atom_id res chain seq x y z
N MET A 1 6.26 33.60 -37.27
CA MET A 1 5.99 32.79 -36.08
C MET A 1 7.21 32.07 -35.49
N LYS A 2 8.07 31.38 -36.28
CA LYS A 2 9.26 30.67 -35.74
C LYS A 2 10.27 31.62 -35.09
N GLN A 3 10.54 32.80 -35.67
CA GLN A 3 11.50 33.78 -35.13
C GLN A 3 11.01 34.39 -33.81
N ILE A 4 9.71 34.73 -33.66
CA ILE A 4 9.15 35.25 -32.43
C ILE A 4 9.22 34.20 -31.31
N LYS A 5 8.98 32.92 -31.61
CA LYS A 5 9.15 31.84 -30.64
C LYS A 5 10.61 31.65 -30.22
N SER A 6 11.57 31.88 -31.14
CA SER A 6 13.01 31.84 -30.84
C SER A 6 13.43 33.00 -29.94
N PHE A 7 12.96 34.21 -30.21
CA PHE A 7 13.22 35.39 -29.39
C PHE A 7 12.64 35.30 -27.98
N LEU A 8 11.40 34.80 -27.86
CA LEU A 8 10.74 34.58 -26.56
C LEU A 8 11.48 33.54 -25.69
N LYS A 9 12.19 32.58 -26.31
CA LYS A 9 13.03 31.61 -25.56
C LYS A 9 14.28 32.27 -24.95
N GLN A 10 14.73 33.41 -25.43
CA GLN A 10 15.88 34.13 -24.88
C GLN A 10 15.52 34.93 -23.63
N ILE A 11 14.24 35.28 -23.43
CA ILE A 11 13.72 35.88 -22.21
C ILE A 11 13.35 34.78 -21.21
N LYS A 12 14.33 34.38 -20.38
CA LYS A 12 14.20 33.22 -19.45
C LYS A 12 12.89 33.19 -18.66
N PRO A 13 12.41 34.29 -18.00
CA PRO A 13 11.15 34.27 -17.25
C PRO A 13 9.95 33.88 -18.14
N LEU A 14 9.86 34.49 -19.34
CA LEU A 14 8.77 34.21 -20.27
C LEU A 14 8.81 32.78 -20.83
N TYR A 15 10.01 32.28 -21.10
CA TYR A 15 10.23 30.88 -21.49
C TYR A 15 9.72 29.93 -20.42
N TYR A 16 10.05 30.16 -19.14
CA TYR A 16 9.60 29.31 -18.03
C TYR A 16 8.08 29.37 -17.82
N LEU A 17 7.46 30.54 -17.98
CA LEU A 17 6.00 30.67 -17.93
C LEU A 17 5.31 29.85 -19.03
N VAL A 18 5.80 29.92 -20.27
CA VAL A 18 5.26 29.14 -21.40
C VAL A 18 5.48 27.65 -21.18
N LYS A 19 6.65 27.25 -20.70
CA LYS A 19 6.94 25.84 -20.39
C LYS A 19 6.05 25.34 -19.26
N GLY A 20 5.93 26.09 -18.17
CA GLY A 20 5.05 25.75 -17.04
C GLY A 20 3.60 25.62 -17.47
N ARG A 21 3.09 26.56 -18.26
CA ARG A 21 1.72 26.48 -18.80
C ARG A 21 1.53 25.24 -19.68
N ASN A 22 2.47 24.93 -20.58
CA ASN A 22 2.36 23.76 -21.45
C ASN A 22 2.39 22.46 -20.63
N PHE A 23 3.25 22.39 -19.61
CA PHE A 23 3.35 21.27 -18.69
C PHE A 23 2.03 21.05 -17.92
N LEU A 24 1.49 22.10 -17.32
CA LEU A 24 0.25 22.01 -16.52
C LEU A 24 -1.01 21.74 -17.37
N ASN A 25 -0.99 22.06 -18.66
CA ASN A 25 -2.08 21.79 -19.60
C ASN A 25 -1.83 20.53 -20.45
N ASP A 26 -0.77 19.80 -20.19
CA ASP A 26 -0.54 18.53 -20.87
C ASP A 26 -1.61 17.51 -20.45
N SER A 27 -2.19 16.81 -21.43
CA SER A 27 -3.28 15.87 -21.18
C SER A 27 -2.89 14.74 -20.24
N PHE A 28 -1.64 14.29 -20.29
CA PHE A 28 -1.11 13.25 -19.43
C PHE A 28 -0.99 13.73 -17.98
N TYR A 29 -0.57 15.01 -17.79
CA TYR A 29 -0.50 15.63 -16.47
C TYR A 29 -1.90 15.79 -15.85
N ILE A 30 -2.85 16.30 -16.64
CA ILE A 30 -4.26 16.49 -16.20
C ILE A 30 -4.91 15.15 -15.84
N ASP A 31 -4.75 14.12 -16.69
CA ASP A 31 -5.27 12.77 -16.40
C ASP A 31 -4.71 12.22 -15.09
N GLY A 32 -3.40 12.38 -14.88
CA GLY A 32 -2.77 11.97 -13.63
C GLY A 32 -3.34 12.67 -12.40
N GLN A 33 -3.59 13.99 -12.47
CA GLN A 33 -4.22 14.75 -11.38
C GLN A 33 -5.67 14.31 -11.13
N LEU A 34 -6.44 14.03 -12.18
CA LEU A 34 -7.81 13.54 -12.05
C LEU A 34 -7.85 12.17 -11.36
N LYS A 35 -6.94 11.26 -11.73
CA LYS A 35 -6.79 9.96 -11.07
C LYS A 35 -6.40 10.09 -9.60
N THR A 36 -5.48 11.02 -9.28
CA THR A 36 -5.12 11.33 -7.88
C THR A 36 -6.35 11.76 -7.08
N LYS A 37 -7.12 12.73 -7.60
CA LYS A 37 -8.33 13.23 -6.93
C LYS A 37 -9.40 12.14 -6.76
N LYS A 38 -9.58 11.30 -7.77
CA LYS A 38 -10.51 10.17 -7.69
C LYS A 38 -10.10 9.23 -6.55
N GLU A 39 -8.83 8.88 -6.48
CA GLU A 39 -8.33 7.94 -5.48
C GLU A 39 -8.40 8.50 -4.05
N GLN A 40 -8.14 9.79 -3.86
CA GLN A 40 -8.30 10.47 -2.56
C GLN A 40 -9.75 10.40 -2.01
N GLN A 41 -10.73 10.17 -2.87
CA GLN A 41 -12.15 10.04 -2.51
C GLN A 41 -12.63 8.59 -2.54
N ASN A 42 -11.76 7.65 -2.91
CA ASN A 42 -12.12 6.25 -3.10
C ASN A 42 -12.15 5.53 -1.74
N GLY A 43 -13.32 5.14 -1.30
CA GLY A 43 -13.56 4.45 -0.04
C GLY A 43 -14.21 3.08 -0.23
N PRO A 44 -14.35 2.34 0.85
CA PRO A 44 -14.11 2.69 2.26
C PRO A 44 -12.63 2.77 2.63
N SER A 45 -12.33 3.41 3.77
CA SER A 45 -10.97 3.50 4.29
C SER A 45 -10.43 2.14 4.78
N ARG A 46 -9.10 1.99 4.81
CA ARG A 46 -8.40 0.84 5.40
C ARG A 46 -8.91 0.50 6.80
N THR A 47 -9.14 1.51 7.63
CA THR A 47 -9.72 1.31 8.98
C THR A 47 -11.05 0.57 8.93
N THR A 48 -11.94 0.95 8.02
CA THR A 48 -13.25 0.31 7.85
C THR A 48 -13.11 -1.13 7.40
N ILE A 49 -12.21 -1.38 6.45
CA ILE A 49 -11.95 -2.73 5.90
C ILE A 49 -11.36 -3.64 6.97
N ILE A 50 -10.32 -3.18 7.69
CA ILE A 50 -9.67 -3.95 8.75
C ILE A 50 -10.66 -4.27 9.87
N ASN A 51 -11.45 -3.30 10.33
CA ASN A 51 -12.46 -3.52 11.36
C ASN A 51 -13.54 -4.49 10.91
N TYR A 52 -13.92 -4.46 9.62
CA TYR A 52 -14.84 -5.46 9.07
C TYR A 52 -14.23 -6.88 9.12
N ILE A 53 -12.98 -7.05 8.71
CA ILE A 53 -12.27 -8.35 8.80
C ILE A 53 -12.21 -8.83 10.25
N LEU A 54 -11.82 -7.96 11.18
CA LEU A 54 -11.74 -8.29 12.61
C LEU A 54 -13.12 -8.70 13.19
N SER A 55 -14.20 -8.09 12.71
CA SER A 55 -15.56 -8.42 13.17
C SER A 55 -16.06 -9.80 12.73
N LYS A 56 -15.34 -10.47 11.81
CA LYS A 56 -15.71 -11.81 11.34
C LYS A 56 -15.18 -12.93 12.21
N PHE A 57 -14.28 -12.64 13.12
CA PHE A 57 -13.77 -13.62 14.06
C PHE A 57 -14.70 -13.72 15.29
N ASN A 58 -15.15 -14.94 15.59
CA ASN A 58 -15.94 -15.21 16.80
C ASN A 58 -15.02 -15.56 17.98
N ARG A 59 -14.05 -14.66 18.24
CA ARG A 59 -13.05 -14.78 19.32
C ARG A 59 -12.43 -13.44 19.63
N GLU A 60 -11.74 -13.34 20.76
CA GLU A 60 -10.84 -12.22 21.04
C GLU A 60 -9.73 -12.16 19.98
N THR A 61 -9.58 -10.99 19.36
CA THR A 61 -8.66 -10.78 18.22
C THR A 61 -7.36 -10.13 18.65
N VAL A 62 -6.27 -10.52 17.98
CA VAL A 62 -4.95 -9.92 18.14
C VAL A 62 -4.54 -9.30 16.80
N TYR A 63 -4.19 -8.02 16.83
CA TYR A 63 -3.84 -7.22 15.67
C TYR A 63 -2.41 -6.70 15.75
N LEU A 64 -1.70 -6.68 14.63
CA LEU A 64 -0.40 -6.06 14.49
C LEU A 64 -0.43 -5.04 13.34
N GLU A 65 0.11 -3.84 13.56
CA GLU A 65 0.31 -2.81 12.54
C GLU A 65 1.79 -2.50 12.37
N ILE A 66 2.30 -2.70 11.16
CA ILE A 66 3.65 -2.32 10.73
C ILE A 66 3.55 -0.99 9.98
N GLY A 67 4.21 0.05 10.49
CA GLY A 67 4.15 1.40 9.91
C GLY A 67 3.00 2.24 10.47
N VAL A 68 2.91 2.38 11.77
CA VAL A 68 1.83 3.14 12.44
C VAL A 68 1.90 4.64 12.12
N ARG A 69 3.11 5.20 11.96
CA ARG A 69 3.33 6.64 11.77
C ARG A 69 2.57 7.46 12.82
N ASN A 70 1.43 8.05 12.46
CA ASN A 70 0.54 8.75 13.41
C ASN A 70 -0.62 7.82 13.82
N PRO A 71 -0.67 7.33 15.07
CA PRO A 71 -1.67 6.35 15.49
C PRO A 71 -3.11 6.86 15.40
N LYS A 72 -3.34 8.17 15.37
CA LYS A 72 -4.68 8.76 15.20
C LYS A 72 -5.27 8.53 13.81
N THR A 73 -4.43 8.24 12.81
CA THR A 73 -4.91 8.04 11.42
C THR A 73 -5.60 6.69 11.24
N ASN A 74 -5.04 5.61 11.79
CA ASN A 74 -5.56 4.24 11.69
C ASN A 74 -5.54 3.51 13.03
N PHE A 75 -4.37 3.25 13.61
CA PHE A 75 -4.14 2.35 14.75
C PHE A 75 -5.13 2.53 15.91
N ASN A 76 -5.36 3.78 16.36
CA ASN A 76 -6.27 4.06 17.46
C ASN A 76 -7.73 3.71 17.17
N LYS A 77 -8.12 3.63 15.90
CA LYS A 77 -9.49 3.35 15.43
C LYS A 77 -9.74 1.86 15.16
N ILE A 78 -8.73 1.03 15.31
CA ILE A 78 -8.85 -0.41 15.11
C ILE A 78 -9.51 -1.06 16.31
N ASN A 79 -10.57 -1.84 16.05
CA ASN A 79 -11.38 -2.56 17.03
C ASN A 79 -10.86 -4.00 17.18
N SER A 80 -9.73 -4.15 17.89
CA SER A 80 -9.17 -5.44 18.27
C SER A 80 -9.06 -5.51 19.80
N HIS A 81 -9.18 -6.70 20.38
CA HIS A 81 -9.03 -6.89 21.83
C HIS A 81 -7.62 -6.60 22.30
N VAL A 82 -6.65 -7.09 21.52
CA VAL A 82 -5.23 -6.80 21.73
C VAL A 82 -4.67 -6.26 20.41
N LYS A 83 -3.90 -5.20 20.48
CA LYS A 83 -3.24 -4.63 19.30
C LYS A 83 -1.86 -4.11 19.63
N PHE A 84 -0.95 -4.29 18.68
CA PHE A 84 0.44 -3.87 18.76
C PHE A 84 0.82 -3.04 17.55
N GLY A 85 1.60 -1.97 17.77
CA GLY A 85 2.10 -1.07 16.74
C GLY A 85 3.62 -1.10 16.68
N VAL A 86 4.15 -1.18 15.46
CA VAL A 86 5.59 -1.13 15.15
C VAL A 86 5.86 0.02 14.20
N ASP A 87 6.77 0.93 14.57
CA ASP A 87 7.21 2.04 13.72
C ASP A 87 8.51 2.65 14.26
N PRO A 88 9.54 2.89 13.43
CA PRO A 88 10.80 3.48 13.89
C PRO A 88 10.68 4.96 14.30
N GLY A 89 9.58 5.64 13.96
CA GLY A 89 9.32 7.04 14.30
C GLY A 89 10.06 8.06 13.43
N TYR A 90 10.49 7.68 12.22
CA TYR A 90 11.21 8.60 11.33
C TYR A 90 10.33 9.73 10.83
N ALA A 91 9.09 9.42 10.44
CA ALA A 91 8.15 10.40 9.88
C ALA A 91 7.32 11.14 10.94
N PHE A 92 7.25 10.62 12.18
CA PHE A 92 6.48 11.20 13.27
C PHE A 92 7.21 10.96 14.61
N LYS A 93 7.95 11.97 15.07
CA LYS A 93 8.85 11.85 16.24
C LYS A 93 8.16 11.49 17.56
N GLU A 94 6.92 11.95 17.73
CA GLU A 94 6.10 11.70 18.93
C GLU A 94 5.48 10.31 18.97
N ASN A 95 5.71 9.52 17.93
CA ASN A 95 5.06 8.24 17.66
C ASN A 95 4.95 7.35 18.92
N PRO A 96 3.79 7.34 19.60
CA PRO A 96 3.56 6.55 20.79
C PRO A 96 3.13 5.13 20.40
N VAL A 97 4.06 4.35 19.87
CA VAL A 97 3.85 2.95 19.51
C VAL A 97 4.43 2.02 20.54
N ASP A 98 3.96 0.77 20.55
CA ASP A 98 4.44 -0.25 21.48
C ASP A 98 5.91 -0.60 21.20
N PHE A 99 6.29 -0.67 19.91
CA PHE A 99 7.63 -1.04 19.49
C PHE A 99 8.22 0.02 18.54
N LYS A 100 9.07 0.89 19.09
CA LYS A 100 9.74 1.94 18.31
C LYS A 100 11.02 1.41 17.66
N MET A 101 10.82 0.60 16.61
CA MET A 101 11.88 -0.05 15.85
C MET A 101 11.41 -0.37 14.42
N THR A 102 12.32 -0.80 13.56
CA THR A 102 11.98 -1.27 12.22
C THR A 102 11.24 -2.61 12.27
N SER A 103 10.51 -2.97 11.21
CA SER A 103 9.86 -4.27 11.12
C SER A 103 10.86 -5.43 11.16
N ASP A 104 12.00 -5.29 10.49
CA ASP A 104 13.07 -6.30 10.52
C ASP A 104 13.57 -6.56 11.95
N GLU A 105 13.81 -5.48 12.69
CA GLU A 105 14.23 -5.57 14.11
C GLU A 105 13.13 -6.18 14.96
N PHE A 106 11.88 -5.77 14.78
CA PHE A 106 10.73 -6.30 15.51
C PHE A 106 10.59 -7.81 15.31
N PHE A 107 10.58 -8.29 14.07
CA PHE A 107 10.43 -9.72 13.82
C PHE A 107 11.62 -10.55 14.31
N ASN A 108 12.85 -10.02 14.24
CA ASN A 108 14.02 -10.66 14.84
C ASN A 108 13.88 -10.77 16.36
N GLN A 109 13.47 -9.71 17.03
CA GLN A 109 13.23 -9.68 18.49
C GLN A 109 12.06 -10.59 18.88
N LEU A 110 11.03 -10.68 18.06
CA LEU A 110 9.87 -11.56 18.25
C LEU A 110 10.28 -13.04 18.17
N GLU A 111 11.10 -13.41 17.18
CA GLU A 111 11.62 -14.77 17.04
C GLU A 111 12.43 -15.20 18.27
N GLN A 112 13.18 -14.28 18.87
CA GLN A 112 13.94 -14.50 20.10
C GLN A 112 13.09 -14.46 21.38
N GLY A 113 11.81 -14.07 21.29
CA GLY A 113 10.92 -13.92 22.44
C GLY A 113 11.23 -12.69 23.32
N ASN A 114 11.96 -11.71 22.81
CA ASN A 114 12.40 -10.53 23.57
C ASN A 114 11.33 -9.43 23.67
N VAL A 115 10.37 -9.36 22.73
CA VAL A 115 9.33 -8.31 22.70
C VAL A 115 7.92 -8.85 23.01
N LEU A 116 7.60 -10.02 22.48
CA LEU A 116 6.37 -10.77 22.74
C LEU A 116 6.72 -12.25 22.79
N SER A 117 5.72 -13.11 23.11
CA SER A 117 5.93 -14.56 23.01
C SER A 117 6.27 -14.94 21.58
N SER A 118 7.33 -15.71 21.35
CA SER A 118 7.72 -16.23 20.03
C SER A 118 6.64 -17.11 19.37
N ASN A 119 5.69 -17.62 20.15
CA ASN A 119 4.56 -18.41 19.67
C ASN A 119 3.29 -17.59 19.42
N ILE A 120 3.34 -16.24 19.57
CA ILE A 120 2.17 -15.40 19.32
C ILE A 120 1.70 -15.54 17.89
N LYS A 121 0.38 -15.52 17.70
CA LYS A 121 -0.25 -15.50 16.38
C LYS A 121 -1.28 -14.40 16.30
N PHE A 122 -1.29 -13.67 15.20
CA PHE A 122 -2.18 -12.55 14.94
C PHE A 122 -3.38 -12.98 14.08
N ASP A 123 -4.54 -12.37 14.30
CA ASP A 123 -5.72 -12.54 13.47
C ASP A 123 -5.62 -11.66 12.21
N VAL A 124 -5.08 -10.45 12.37
CA VAL A 124 -4.79 -9.54 11.26
C VAL A 124 -3.43 -8.89 11.48
N ILE A 125 -2.60 -8.90 10.44
CA ILE A 125 -1.36 -8.11 10.36
C ILE A 125 -1.55 -7.09 9.25
N PHE A 126 -1.42 -5.80 9.56
CA PHE A 126 -1.50 -4.70 8.60
C PHE A 126 -0.11 -4.15 8.29
N ILE A 127 0.22 -4.04 7.00
CA ILE A 127 1.52 -3.57 6.50
C ILE A 127 1.30 -2.26 5.74
N ASP A 128 1.78 -1.15 6.30
CA ASP A 128 1.73 0.21 5.76
C ASP A 128 3.00 1.01 6.17
N GLY A 129 4.16 0.35 6.19
CA GLY A 129 5.43 0.90 6.65
C GLY A 129 6.26 1.47 5.50
N SER A 130 7.24 0.70 5.03
CA SER A 130 8.00 1.03 3.84
C SER A 130 7.20 0.70 2.58
N HIS A 131 7.14 1.64 1.64
CA HIS A 131 6.45 1.41 0.37
C HIS A 131 7.41 0.88 -0.72
N LEU A 132 8.57 0.34 -0.33
CA LEU A 132 9.52 -0.29 -1.25
C LEU A 132 9.28 -1.81 -1.30
N ALA A 133 9.18 -2.34 -2.51
CA ALA A 133 8.80 -3.74 -2.75
C ALA A 133 9.67 -4.74 -1.98
N GLU A 134 10.97 -4.50 -1.87
CA GLU A 134 11.90 -5.39 -1.16
C GLU A 134 11.55 -5.48 0.33
N GLN A 135 11.26 -4.35 0.98
CA GLN A 135 10.89 -4.35 2.39
C GLN A 135 9.50 -4.93 2.63
N VAL A 136 8.54 -4.56 1.77
CA VAL A 136 7.17 -5.10 1.86
C VAL A 136 7.17 -6.62 1.67
N ASP A 137 8.01 -7.14 0.78
CA ASP A 137 8.17 -8.58 0.55
C ASP A 137 8.67 -9.31 1.82
N LYS A 138 9.70 -8.77 2.49
CA LYS A 138 10.19 -9.28 3.78
C LYS A 138 9.12 -9.21 4.87
N ASP A 139 8.37 -8.11 4.91
CA ASP A 139 7.29 -7.94 5.90
C ASP A 139 6.20 -9.00 5.71
N ILE A 140 5.85 -9.34 4.46
CA ILE A 140 4.90 -10.43 4.15
C ILE A 140 5.47 -11.80 4.56
N GLU A 141 6.73 -12.10 4.20
CA GLU A 141 7.40 -13.36 4.58
C GLU A 141 7.41 -13.55 6.11
N ASN A 142 7.71 -12.50 6.85
CA ASN A 142 7.69 -12.52 8.31
C ASN A 142 6.25 -12.61 8.85
N ALA A 143 5.31 -11.85 8.29
CA ALA A 143 3.91 -11.90 8.69
C ALA A 143 3.31 -13.31 8.53
N LEU A 144 3.65 -14.05 7.48
CA LEU A 144 3.20 -15.42 7.26
C LEU A 144 3.64 -16.39 8.36
N LYS A 145 4.78 -16.13 9.02
CA LYS A 145 5.23 -16.96 10.17
C LYS A 145 4.34 -16.76 11.40
N TYR A 146 3.70 -15.57 11.53
CA TYR A 146 2.99 -15.17 12.75
C TYR A 146 1.48 -14.95 12.54
N ILE A 147 0.98 -15.06 11.32
CA ILE A 147 -0.47 -15.03 11.07
C ILE A 147 -1.12 -16.36 11.51
N LYS A 148 -2.36 -16.32 12.02
CA LYS A 148 -3.17 -17.51 12.25
C LYS A 148 -3.58 -18.14 10.92
N GLU A 149 -3.89 -19.44 10.92
CA GLU A 149 -4.30 -20.17 9.71
C GLU A 149 -5.52 -19.54 9.01
N ASP A 150 -6.48 -19.02 9.77
CA ASP A 150 -7.67 -18.33 9.27
C ASP A 150 -7.54 -16.80 9.28
N GLY A 151 -6.32 -16.28 9.53
CA GLY A 151 -6.02 -14.87 9.62
C GLY A 151 -5.77 -14.20 8.26
N PHE A 152 -5.59 -12.88 8.30
CA PHE A 152 -5.39 -12.06 7.11
C PHE A 152 -4.19 -11.13 7.26
N ILE A 153 -3.35 -11.09 6.23
CA ILE A 153 -2.36 -10.03 6.02
C ILE A 153 -3.01 -8.99 5.12
N VAL A 154 -3.09 -7.76 5.60
CA VAL A 154 -3.69 -6.63 4.89
C VAL A 154 -2.60 -5.63 4.56
N MET A 155 -2.59 -5.11 3.34
CA MET A 155 -1.55 -4.20 2.85
C MET A 155 -2.17 -2.95 2.28
N HIS A 156 -1.54 -1.81 2.50
CA HIS A 156 -1.91 -0.55 1.86
C HIS A 156 -1.17 -0.33 0.53
N ASP A 157 -1.63 0.62 -0.28
CA ASP A 157 -0.93 1.10 -1.48
C ASP A 157 -0.69 0.08 -2.61
N CYS A 158 -1.53 -0.96 -2.71
CA CYS A 158 -1.37 -2.01 -3.71
C CYS A 158 -1.87 -1.64 -5.11
N ASN A 159 -2.62 -0.53 -5.28
CA ASN A 159 -3.24 -0.13 -6.56
C ASN A 159 -2.84 1.28 -7.01
N PRO A 160 -1.56 1.58 -7.30
CA PRO A 160 -1.14 2.92 -7.70
C PRO A 160 -1.86 3.40 -8.97
N PRO A 161 -2.55 4.57 -8.95
CA PRO A 161 -3.37 5.05 -10.08
C PRO A 161 -2.57 5.37 -11.34
N THR A 162 -1.32 5.83 -11.17
CA THR A 162 -0.39 6.16 -12.26
C THR A 162 1.03 5.73 -11.93
N GLN A 163 1.90 5.70 -12.93
CA GLN A 163 3.33 5.46 -12.74
C GLN A 163 3.99 6.47 -11.78
N TRP A 164 3.41 7.68 -11.64
CA TRP A 164 3.90 8.70 -10.71
C TRP A 164 3.66 8.33 -9.25
N HIS A 165 2.56 7.62 -8.98
CA HIS A 165 2.30 7.06 -7.65
C HIS A 165 3.18 5.83 -7.36
N ALA A 166 3.50 5.06 -8.40
CA ALA A 166 4.31 3.84 -8.35
C ALA A 166 5.84 4.10 -8.37
N ARG A 167 6.29 5.35 -8.17
CA ARG A 167 7.72 5.70 -8.14
C ARG A 167 8.41 5.16 -6.88
N GLU A 168 9.70 4.93 -6.97
CA GLU A 168 10.52 4.52 -5.82
C GLU A 168 10.84 5.71 -4.91
N GLU A 169 11.14 6.88 -5.51
CA GLU A 169 11.54 8.09 -4.79
C GLU A 169 10.35 8.88 -4.25
N ILE A 170 10.20 8.94 -2.93
CA ILE A 170 9.13 9.71 -2.26
C ILE A 170 9.24 11.21 -2.51
N ASP A 171 10.47 11.74 -2.55
CA ASP A 171 10.73 13.19 -2.55
C ASP A 171 10.42 13.87 -3.90
N TYR A 172 10.19 13.10 -4.96
CA TYR A 172 9.84 13.67 -6.26
C TYR A 172 8.37 14.10 -6.32
N THR A 173 8.10 15.32 -5.86
CA THR A 173 6.74 15.86 -5.75
C THR A 173 6.28 16.67 -6.97
N PHE A 174 7.18 17.00 -7.92
CA PHE A 174 6.86 17.73 -9.15
C PHE A 174 6.26 16.82 -10.22
N SER A 175 5.15 16.17 -9.88
CA SER A 175 4.45 15.23 -10.74
C SER A 175 2.94 15.37 -10.54
N PRO A 176 2.09 14.77 -11.42
CA PRO A 176 0.64 14.75 -11.23
C PRO A 176 0.18 14.10 -9.93
N ALA A 177 0.99 13.25 -9.33
CA ALA A 177 0.72 12.61 -8.04
C ALA A 177 0.99 13.56 -6.85
N GLY A 178 1.78 14.62 -7.04
CA GLY A 178 2.19 15.51 -5.94
C GLY A 178 2.87 14.72 -4.83
N THR A 179 2.36 14.88 -3.60
CA THR A 179 2.84 14.16 -2.41
C THR A 179 2.24 12.76 -2.24
N SER A 180 1.26 12.37 -3.06
CA SER A 180 0.68 11.01 -3.01
C SER A 180 1.68 10.00 -3.54
N TRP A 181 1.91 8.93 -2.77
CA TRP A 181 2.95 7.96 -3.05
C TRP A 181 2.59 6.56 -2.56
N ASN A 182 2.35 5.66 -3.50
CA ASN A 182 2.14 4.24 -3.23
C ASN A 182 3.48 3.46 -3.22
N GLY A 183 4.52 4.07 -3.78
CA GLY A 183 5.80 3.38 -3.95
C GLY A 183 5.71 2.15 -4.84
N THR A 184 6.49 1.15 -4.51
CA THR A 184 6.55 -0.11 -5.26
C THR A 184 5.84 -1.27 -4.55
N THR A 185 5.02 -1.00 -3.53
CA THR A 185 4.22 -1.99 -2.77
C THR A 185 3.47 -2.97 -3.69
N TRP A 186 2.88 -2.45 -4.78
CA TRP A 186 2.17 -3.27 -5.77
C TRP A 186 3.02 -4.41 -6.36
N LYS A 187 4.34 -4.22 -6.48
CA LYS A 187 5.24 -5.25 -7.01
C LYS A 187 5.33 -6.44 -6.05
N ALA A 188 5.50 -6.18 -4.76
CA ALA A 188 5.49 -7.22 -3.73
C ALA A 188 4.13 -7.93 -3.70
N PHE A 189 3.03 -7.18 -3.68
CA PHE A 189 1.69 -7.78 -3.72
C PHE A 189 1.49 -8.70 -4.93
N VAL A 190 1.85 -8.26 -6.14
CA VAL A 190 1.73 -9.07 -7.37
C VAL A 190 2.64 -10.29 -7.35
N LYS A 191 3.83 -10.23 -6.76
CA LYS A 191 4.70 -11.39 -6.53
C LYS A 191 3.94 -12.45 -5.71
N TRP A 192 3.34 -12.05 -4.58
CA TRP A 192 2.59 -12.95 -3.70
C TRP A 192 1.27 -13.44 -4.30
N ARG A 193 0.67 -12.70 -5.23
CA ARG A 193 -0.45 -13.17 -6.04
C ARG A 193 -0.12 -14.44 -6.86
N SER A 194 1.16 -14.69 -7.11
CA SER A 194 1.64 -15.86 -7.87
C SER A 194 2.08 -17.01 -6.96
N SER A 195 2.10 -16.82 -5.63
CA SER A 195 2.42 -17.89 -4.67
C SER A 195 1.23 -18.81 -4.48
N GLU A 196 1.51 -20.09 -4.30
CA GLU A 196 0.52 -21.10 -3.91
C GLU A 196 0.28 -21.14 -2.39
N ASP A 197 1.12 -20.44 -1.61
CA ASP A 197 1.04 -20.41 -0.14
C ASP A 197 -0.11 -19.54 0.37
N VAL A 198 -0.68 -18.69 -0.48
CA VAL A 198 -1.74 -17.76 -0.10
C VAL A 198 -2.77 -17.59 -1.21
N THR A 199 -4.01 -17.31 -0.82
CA THR A 199 -5.00 -16.71 -1.71
C THR A 199 -5.04 -15.21 -1.51
N SER A 200 -5.40 -14.43 -2.53
CA SER A 200 -5.30 -12.97 -2.43
C SER A 200 -6.22 -12.22 -3.37
N CYS A 201 -6.64 -11.03 -2.94
CA CYS A 201 -7.33 -10.03 -3.75
C CYS A 201 -6.86 -8.62 -3.35
N CYS A 202 -7.18 -7.65 -4.20
CA CYS A 202 -7.03 -6.23 -3.88
C CYS A 202 -8.42 -5.58 -3.89
N ILE A 203 -8.78 -4.91 -2.80
CA ILE A 203 -10.01 -4.13 -2.73
C ILE A 203 -9.76 -2.78 -3.38
N ASP A 204 -10.60 -2.38 -4.34
CA ASP A 204 -10.52 -1.11 -5.08
C ASP A 204 -11.01 0.06 -4.21
N ALA A 205 -10.28 0.35 -3.17
CA ALA A 205 -10.53 1.42 -2.21
C ALA A 205 -9.22 1.87 -1.56
N ASP A 206 -9.17 3.11 -1.08
CA ASP A 206 -8.07 3.66 -0.26
C ASP A 206 -6.67 3.28 -0.80
N TRP A 207 -6.38 3.65 -2.06
CA TRP A 207 -5.12 3.37 -2.77
C TRP A 207 -4.84 1.88 -3.07
N GLY A 208 -5.83 1.03 -2.90
CA GLY A 208 -5.76 -0.42 -3.07
C GLY A 208 -5.35 -1.16 -1.80
N ILE A 209 -6.32 -1.84 -1.20
CA ILE A 209 -6.10 -2.67 -0.03
C ILE A 209 -5.86 -4.11 -0.47
N GLY A 210 -4.60 -4.52 -0.47
CA GLY A 210 -4.20 -5.91 -0.70
C GLY A 210 -4.58 -6.78 0.50
N VAL A 211 -5.17 -7.93 0.25
CA VAL A 211 -5.52 -8.92 1.28
C VAL A 211 -4.96 -10.27 0.88
N LEU A 212 -4.21 -10.90 1.78
CA LEU A 212 -3.69 -12.25 1.63
C LEU A 212 -4.16 -13.11 2.81
N SER A 213 -4.42 -14.38 2.56
CA SER A 213 -4.70 -15.35 3.62
C SER A 213 -4.11 -16.72 3.26
N PRO A 214 -3.53 -17.46 4.24
CA PRO A 214 -3.03 -18.82 4.01
C PRO A 214 -4.16 -19.79 3.63
N ASN A 215 -5.28 -19.75 4.34
CA ASN A 215 -6.33 -20.77 4.22
C ASN A 215 -7.72 -20.23 3.89
N LYS A 216 -7.97 -18.91 3.96
CA LYS A 216 -9.25 -18.34 3.53
C LYS A 216 -9.22 -18.06 2.04
N SER A 217 -10.21 -18.53 1.32
CA SER A 217 -10.30 -18.34 -0.13
C SER A 217 -10.80 -16.93 -0.46
N VAL A 218 -9.87 -15.99 -0.64
CA VAL A 218 -10.18 -14.60 -1.06
C VAL A 218 -9.81 -14.33 -2.52
N GLY A 219 -9.38 -15.34 -3.26
CA GLY A 219 -9.07 -15.24 -4.68
C GLY A 219 -8.19 -16.38 -5.17
N ASN A 220 -7.96 -16.43 -6.47
CA ASN A 220 -7.15 -17.45 -7.11
C ASN A 220 -5.73 -16.95 -7.37
N THR A 221 -4.73 -17.83 -7.32
CA THR A 221 -3.38 -17.55 -7.79
C THR A 221 -3.37 -17.19 -9.27
N ILE A 222 -2.39 -16.42 -9.69
CA ILE A 222 -2.21 -16.04 -11.10
C ILE A 222 -0.85 -16.50 -11.60
N LYS A 223 -0.78 -16.82 -12.89
CA LYS A 223 0.50 -16.90 -13.58
C LYS A 223 0.93 -15.49 -13.96
N PHE A 224 1.94 -14.97 -13.28
CA PHE A 224 2.47 -13.63 -13.54
C PHE A 224 3.50 -13.67 -14.68
N THR A 225 3.33 -12.81 -15.66
CA THR A 225 4.16 -12.77 -16.88
C THR A 225 4.98 -11.49 -17.03
N ASN A 226 4.71 -10.46 -16.22
CA ASN A 226 5.45 -9.18 -16.24
C ASN A 226 6.68 -9.25 -15.33
N VAL A 227 7.65 -10.08 -15.68
CA VAL A 227 8.83 -10.39 -14.86
C VAL A 227 9.70 -9.19 -14.50
N PHE A 228 9.62 -8.10 -15.26
CA PHE A 228 10.34 -6.85 -14.99
C PHE A 228 9.49 -5.83 -14.23
N PHE A 229 8.27 -6.17 -13.85
CA PHE A 229 7.35 -5.28 -13.14
C PHE A 229 7.16 -3.92 -13.83
N GLU A 230 7.01 -3.93 -15.16
CA GLU A 230 6.73 -2.73 -15.95
C GLU A 230 5.34 -2.19 -15.64
N TYR A 231 5.26 -0.92 -15.23
CA TYR A 231 4.00 -0.29 -14.84
C TYR A 231 2.97 -0.29 -15.97
N ASN A 232 3.39 -0.01 -17.22
CA ASN A 232 2.46 0.02 -18.37
C ASN A 232 1.83 -1.34 -18.65
N THR A 233 2.59 -2.42 -18.47
CA THR A 233 2.09 -3.80 -18.61
C THR A 233 1.11 -4.13 -17.48
N PHE A 234 1.45 -3.77 -16.25
CA PHE A 234 0.56 -3.88 -15.08
C PHE A 234 -0.74 -3.09 -15.28
N SER A 235 -0.65 -1.82 -15.67
CA SER A 235 -1.83 -0.93 -15.74
C SER A 235 -2.87 -1.35 -16.78
N LYS A 236 -2.45 -2.04 -17.86
CA LYS A 236 -3.36 -2.53 -18.93
C LYS A 236 -4.24 -3.69 -18.47
N ASP A 237 -3.75 -4.51 -17.53
CA ASP A 237 -4.45 -5.70 -17.06
C ASP A 237 -4.60 -5.73 -15.53
N ARG A 238 -4.66 -4.54 -14.94
CA ARG A 238 -4.71 -4.26 -13.51
C ARG A 238 -5.77 -5.09 -12.79
N LYS A 239 -6.99 -5.15 -13.34
CA LYS A 239 -8.11 -5.86 -12.71
C LYS A 239 -7.79 -7.34 -12.49
N ARG A 240 -7.23 -8.02 -13.49
CA ARG A 240 -6.83 -9.43 -13.38
C ARG A 240 -5.59 -9.62 -12.51
N ILE A 241 -4.56 -8.78 -12.72
CA ILE A 241 -3.29 -8.91 -12.02
C ILE A 241 -3.47 -8.73 -10.52
N LEU A 242 -4.27 -7.77 -10.08
CA LEU A 242 -4.55 -7.52 -8.67
C LEU A 242 -5.68 -8.40 -8.11
N ASN A 243 -6.44 -9.11 -8.95
CA ASN A 243 -7.75 -9.62 -8.56
C ASN A 243 -8.55 -8.49 -7.89
N LEU A 244 -8.71 -7.38 -8.65
CA LEU A 244 -9.29 -6.15 -8.14
C LEU A 244 -10.81 -6.31 -8.02
N ILE A 245 -11.32 -6.20 -6.81
CA ILE A 245 -12.74 -6.38 -6.45
C ILE A 245 -13.24 -5.18 -5.66
N ASP A 246 -14.53 -4.95 -5.65
CA ASP A 246 -15.11 -3.95 -4.74
C ASP A 246 -15.26 -4.51 -3.31
N PHE A 247 -15.54 -3.61 -2.36
CA PHE A 247 -15.65 -4.01 -0.96
C PHE A 247 -16.89 -4.88 -0.67
N ASN A 248 -17.97 -4.77 -1.46
CA ASN A 248 -19.15 -5.62 -1.27
C ASN A 248 -18.88 -7.04 -1.77
N ASP A 249 -18.15 -7.17 -2.89
CA ASP A 249 -17.68 -8.47 -3.36
C ASP A 249 -16.78 -9.13 -2.31
N PHE A 250 -15.82 -8.37 -1.74
CA PHE A 250 -14.97 -8.87 -0.66
C PHE A 250 -15.77 -9.35 0.55
N LYS A 251 -16.81 -8.62 0.96
CA LYS A 251 -17.67 -9.02 2.08
C LYS A 251 -18.36 -10.37 1.87
N SER A 252 -18.52 -10.79 0.64
CA SER A 252 -19.12 -12.09 0.30
C SER A 252 -18.13 -13.25 0.40
N LEU A 253 -16.83 -12.96 0.49
CA LEU A 253 -15.76 -13.97 0.59
C LEU A 253 -15.36 -14.29 2.04
N VAL A 254 -15.75 -13.43 3.03
CA VAL A 254 -15.29 -13.51 4.43
C VAL A 254 -16.41 -13.42 5.45
#